data_f50a213a05e49faeccc4c25663e25e15
#
_entry.id   f50a213a05e49faeccc4c25663e25e15
#
_cell.length_a   1.000
_cell.length_b   1.000
_cell.length_c   1.000
_cell.angle_alpha   90.00
_cell.angle_beta   90.00
_cell.angle_gamma   90.00
#
_symmetry.space_group_name_H-M   'P 1'
#
loop_
_entity.id
_entity.type
_entity.pdbx_description
1 polymer ?
#
loop_
_entity_poly.entity_id
_entity_poly.type
_entity_poly.pdbx_seq_one_letter_code
_entity_poly.pdbx_strand_id
1 'polypeptide(L)'
;KERDSLMKQFNAILTQINDVAKDSGYKGVNLLTGGNLDVKFNETGNSKLQIKGVKADTAVSAENGGLGIAAATGWGDKVGAEPTAEEIATQDGKIKTSMEAVDKAIATLRTWSSEFGNNYSIVQSREEFTENLINVLTEGADKLTLADMNEESANMLALQTRQQLAINSLSLASQAAQSVLKLF
;
A
#
# COMPACT_ATOMS: atom_id res chain seq x y z
N LYS A 1 -24.29 40.63 9.13
CA LYS A 1 -23.00 40.77 8.38
C LYS A 1 -21.96 39.73 8.82
N GLU A 2 -21.71 39.57 10.13
CA GLU A 2 -20.73 38.58 10.62
C GLU A 2 -21.17 37.13 10.30
N ARG A 3 -22.42 36.77 10.61
CA ARG A 3 -22.98 35.44 10.32
C ARG A 3 -22.96 35.11 8.84
N ASP A 4 -23.19 36.08 7.94
CA ASP A 4 -23.08 35.88 6.49
C ASP A 4 -21.64 35.67 6.06
N SER A 5 -20.69 36.38 6.66
CA SER A 5 -19.27 36.17 6.40
C SER A 5 -18.82 34.78 6.85
N LEU A 6 -19.25 34.32 8.03
CA LEU A 6 -18.96 32.98 8.56
C LEU A 6 -19.57 31.89 7.68
N MET A 7 -20.82 32.10 7.19
CA MET A 7 -21.47 31.18 6.26
C MET A 7 -20.66 31.01 4.97
N LYS A 8 -20.17 32.12 4.41
CA LYS A 8 -19.33 32.08 3.20
C LYS A 8 -18.01 31.34 3.44
N GLN A 9 -17.36 31.59 4.57
CA GLN A 9 -16.14 30.90 4.98
C GLN A 9 -16.39 29.40 5.17
N PHE A 10 -17.48 29.04 5.85
CA PHE A 10 -17.87 27.65 6.02
C PHE A 10 -18.04 26.94 4.67
N ASN A 11 -18.79 27.54 3.73
CA ASN A 11 -18.98 26.98 2.41
C ASN A 11 -17.67 26.89 1.60
N ALA A 12 -16.76 27.85 1.76
CA ALA A 12 -15.44 27.78 1.13
C ALA A 12 -14.62 26.60 1.69
N ILE A 13 -14.68 26.34 2.99
CA ILE A 13 -14.03 25.18 3.61
C ILE A 13 -14.61 23.87 3.07
N LEU A 14 -15.94 23.76 2.90
CA LEU A 14 -16.56 22.57 2.32
C LEU A 14 -16.07 22.32 0.88
N THR A 15 -15.89 23.38 0.10
CA THR A 15 -15.31 23.25 -1.24
C THR A 15 -13.87 22.72 -1.17
N GLN A 16 -13.05 23.25 -0.26
CA GLN A 16 -11.67 22.77 -0.08
C GLN A 16 -11.62 21.29 0.37
N ILE A 17 -12.54 20.85 1.24
CA ILE A 17 -12.63 19.45 1.64
C ILE A 17 -12.90 18.55 0.42
N ASN A 18 -13.84 18.95 -0.43
CA ASN A 18 -14.15 18.22 -1.65
C ASN A 18 -12.97 18.18 -2.63
N ASP A 19 -12.23 19.27 -2.74
CA ASP A 19 -11.05 19.33 -3.60
C ASP A 19 -9.93 18.44 -3.06
N VAL A 20 -9.62 18.48 -1.75
CA VAL A 20 -8.68 17.56 -1.10
C VAL A 20 -9.07 16.10 -1.33
N ALA A 21 -10.36 15.77 -1.23
CA ALA A 21 -10.83 14.41 -1.50
C ALA A 21 -10.57 13.99 -2.95
N LYS A 22 -10.76 14.88 -3.92
CA LYS A 22 -10.48 14.62 -5.33
C LYS A 22 -8.98 14.47 -5.61
N ASP A 23 -8.16 15.30 -4.97
CA ASP A 23 -6.71 15.34 -5.17
C ASP A 23 -5.98 14.17 -4.49
N SER A 24 -6.65 13.42 -3.61
CA SER A 24 -6.09 12.29 -2.87
C SER A 24 -5.85 11.03 -3.72
N GLY A 25 -5.96 11.12 -5.06
CA GLY A 25 -5.74 10.00 -5.97
C GLY A 25 -4.27 9.63 -6.12
N TYR A 26 -3.97 8.34 -6.12
CA TYR A 26 -2.64 7.81 -6.39
C TYR A 26 -2.69 6.68 -7.43
N LYS A 27 -1.84 6.76 -8.47
CA LYS A 27 -1.78 5.77 -9.58
C LYS A 27 -3.14 5.41 -10.19
N GLY A 28 -4.02 6.39 -10.33
CA GLY A 28 -5.34 6.21 -10.94
C GLY A 28 -6.42 5.64 -10.01
N VAL A 29 -6.10 5.41 -8.74
CA VAL A 29 -7.07 5.00 -7.72
C VAL A 29 -7.23 6.11 -6.69
N ASN A 30 -8.47 6.48 -6.40
CA ASN A 30 -8.80 7.41 -5.32
C ASN A 30 -9.83 6.77 -4.39
N LEU A 31 -9.39 6.40 -3.19
CA LEU A 31 -10.23 5.76 -2.18
C LEU A 31 -11.25 6.73 -1.56
N LEU A 32 -10.99 8.05 -1.62
CA LEU A 32 -11.90 9.06 -1.06
C LEU A 32 -13.00 9.50 -2.04
N THR A 33 -12.95 9.05 -3.29
CA THR A 33 -14.01 9.26 -4.28
C THR A 33 -14.81 8.00 -4.59
N GLY A 34 -14.63 6.94 -3.78
CA GLY A 34 -15.33 5.67 -3.91
C GLY A 34 -14.63 4.66 -4.81
N GLY A 35 -13.39 4.91 -5.23
CA GLY A 35 -12.57 3.93 -5.96
C GLY A 35 -12.18 2.77 -5.07
N ASN A 36 -12.14 1.55 -5.60
CA ASN A 36 -11.69 0.37 -4.86
C ASN A 36 -10.24 0.06 -5.21
N LEU A 37 -9.49 -0.46 -4.23
CA LEU A 37 -8.13 -0.94 -4.41
C LEU A 37 -8.07 -2.44 -4.12
N ASP A 38 -7.71 -3.23 -5.12
CA ASP A 38 -7.47 -4.66 -4.97
C ASP A 38 -5.96 -4.91 -4.80
N VAL A 39 -5.55 -5.31 -3.60
CA VAL A 39 -4.17 -5.71 -3.29
C VAL A 39 -4.07 -7.22 -3.45
N LYS A 40 -3.25 -7.68 -4.39
CA LYS A 40 -3.00 -9.10 -4.65
C LYS A 40 -1.80 -9.58 -3.84
N PHE A 41 -1.90 -10.73 -3.19
CA PHE A 41 -0.87 -11.31 -2.34
C PHE A 41 -0.19 -12.53 -2.94
N ASN A 42 -0.70 -13.04 -4.06
CA ASN A 42 -0.13 -14.19 -4.75
C ASN A 42 -0.08 -13.98 -6.25
N GLU A 43 0.74 -14.76 -6.90
CA GLU A 43 0.97 -14.76 -8.33
C GLU A 43 -0.30 -15.03 -9.15
N THR A 44 -1.13 -15.97 -8.68
CA THR A 44 -2.39 -16.36 -9.35
C THR A 44 -3.51 -15.34 -9.16
N GLY A 45 -3.37 -14.38 -8.23
CA GLY A 45 -4.37 -13.37 -7.93
C GLY A 45 -5.62 -13.89 -7.17
N ASN A 46 -5.62 -15.13 -6.72
CA ASN A 46 -6.72 -15.73 -5.96
C ASN A 46 -6.77 -15.20 -4.51
N SER A 47 -5.61 -14.85 -3.94
CA SER A 47 -5.51 -14.22 -2.63
C SER A 47 -5.40 -12.71 -2.81
N LYS A 48 -6.46 -12.00 -2.51
CA LYS A 48 -6.52 -10.53 -2.62
C LYS A 48 -7.26 -9.93 -1.43
N LEU A 49 -6.87 -8.72 -1.06
CA LEU A 49 -7.61 -7.85 -0.17
C LEU A 49 -8.22 -6.73 -1.01
N GLN A 50 -9.54 -6.61 -0.99
CA GLN A 50 -10.21 -5.48 -1.60
C GLN A 50 -10.45 -4.41 -0.54
N ILE A 51 -9.79 -3.27 -0.70
CA ILE A 51 -10.02 -2.06 0.09
C ILE A 51 -11.09 -1.26 -0.63
N LYS A 52 -12.26 -1.15 -0.01
CA LYS A 52 -13.37 -0.37 -0.56
C LYS A 52 -13.13 1.10 -0.28
N GLY A 53 -13.23 1.91 -1.33
CA GLY A 53 -13.21 3.35 -1.18
C GLY A 53 -14.51 3.90 -0.60
N VAL A 54 -14.41 5.07 -0.01
CA VAL A 54 -15.51 5.84 0.55
C VAL A 54 -15.68 7.13 -0.24
N LYS A 55 -16.87 7.71 -0.21
CA LYS A 55 -17.12 9.01 -0.84
C LYS A 55 -16.99 10.11 0.22
N ALA A 56 -15.84 10.73 0.31
CA ALA A 56 -15.59 11.86 1.22
C ALA A 56 -16.14 13.19 0.67
N ASP A 57 -17.26 13.12 -0.05
CA ASP A 57 -17.98 14.28 -0.57
C ASP A 57 -18.89 14.85 0.51
N THR A 58 -18.82 16.16 0.71
CA THR A 58 -19.58 16.85 1.74
C THR A 58 -21.08 16.92 1.39
N ALA A 59 -21.43 17.01 0.11
CA ALA A 59 -22.81 17.15 -0.37
C ALA A 59 -23.60 15.83 -0.39
N VAL A 60 -22.90 14.68 -0.43
CA VAL A 60 -23.55 13.36 -0.43
C VAL A 60 -23.96 13.00 0.99
N SER A 61 -25.20 12.53 1.18
CA SER A 61 -25.68 12.13 2.50
C SER A 61 -24.87 10.95 3.07
N ALA A 62 -24.77 10.89 4.39
CA ALA A 62 -24.07 9.80 5.07
C ALA A 62 -24.63 8.41 4.74
N GLU A 63 -25.92 8.29 4.42
CA GLU A 63 -26.58 7.06 4.00
C GLU A 63 -26.09 6.57 2.63
N ASN A 64 -25.64 7.50 1.77
CA ASN A 64 -25.08 7.20 0.45
C ASN A 64 -23.54 7.18 0.45
N GLY A 65 -22.92 7.12 1.64
CA GLY A 65 -21.48 7.02 1.83
C GLY A 65 -20.74 8.36 1.77
N GLY A 66 -21.45 9.50 1.87
CA GLY A 66 -20.86 10.83 1.96
C GLY A 66 -20.70 11.33 3.41
N LEU A 67 -20.22 12.59 3.55
CA LEU A 67 -20.09 13.23 4.86
C LEU A 67 -21.40 13.85 5.35
N GLY A 68 -22.36 14.13 4.45
CA GLY A 68 -23.67 14.66 4.79
C GLY A 68 -23.65 16.10 5.33
N ILE A 69 -22.66 16.89 4.95
CA ILE A 69 -22.56 18.30 5.34
C ILE A 69 -23.09 19.15 4.20
N ALA A 70 -24.33 19.59 4.31
CA ALA A 70 -24.92 20.49 3.32
C ALA A 70 -24.27 21.88 3.38
N ALA A 71 -24.24 22.56 2.22
CA ALA A 71 -23.84 23.95 2.19
C ALA A 71 -24.73 24.82 3.09
N ALA A 72 -24.11 25.65 3.87
CA ALA A 72 -24.82 26.53 4.77
C ALA A 72 -25.59 27.59 4.01
N THR A 73 -26.85 27.80 4.38
CA THR A 73 -27.73 28.82 3.81
C THR A 73 -28.52 29.50 4.90
N GLY A 74 -28.67 30.82 4.76
CA GLY A 74 -29.56 31.60 5.63
C GLY A 74 -29.09 31.70 7.07
N TRP A 75 -27.78 31.74 7.32
CA TRP A 75 -27.21 32.08 8.61
C TRP A 75 -27.20 33.60 8.88
N GLY A 76 -27.15 34.38 7.79
CA GLY A 76 -27.01 35.82 7.84
C GLY A 76 -28.33 36.55 7.76
N ASP A 77 -28.28 37.80 8.18
CA ASP A 77 -29.42 38.72 8.21
C ASP A 77 -29.78 39.18 6.78
N LYS A 78 -31.06 39.49 6.60
CA LYS A 78 -31.48 40.23 5.42
C LYS A 78 -30.85 41.61 5.44
N VAL A 79 -30.28 42.02 4.30
CA VAL A 79 -29.70 43.37 4.18
C VAL A 79 -30.82 44.41 4.37
N GLY A 80 -30.73 45.20 5.41
CA GLY A 80 -31.55 46.43 5.56
C GLY A 80 -32.64 46.43 6.62
N ALA A 81 -32.79 45.38 7.45
CA ALA A 81 -33.70 45.36 8.60
C ALA A 81 -33.06 44.68 9.80
N GLU A 82 -33.38 45.13 11.00
CA GLU A 82 -33.06 44.40 12.23
C GLU A 82 -33.85 43.08 12.22
N PRO A 83 -33.18 41.92 12.47
CA PRO A 83 -33.86 40.63 12.45
C PRO A 83 -34.83 40.52 13.64
N THR A 84 -35.99 39.92 13.40
CA THR A 84 -36.91 39.59 14.46
C THR A 84 -36.38 38.43 15.32
N ALA A 85 -36.88 38.29 16.56
CA ALA A 85 -36.52 37.21 17.47
C ALA A 85 -36.75 35.81 16.81
N GLU A 86 -37.80 35.69 15.99
CA GLU A 86 -38.15 34.46 15.27
C GLU A 86 -37.18 34.16 14.15
N GLU A 87 -36.70 35.16 13.44
CA GLU A 87 -35.68 35.05 12.41
C GLU A 87 -34.34 34.64 13.02
N ILE A 88 -33.95 35.24 14.16
CA ILE A 88 -32.75 34.86 14.91
C ILE A 88 -32.80 33.39 15.34
N ALA A 89 -33.94 32.96 15.93
CA ALA A 89 -34.10 31.54 16.33
C ALA A 89 -34.03 30.58 15.17
N THR A 90 -34.55 30.94 13.98
CA THR A 90 -34.46 30.15 12.77
C THR A 90 -33.01 30.07 12.27
N GLN A 91 -32.26 31.17 12.28
CA GLN A 91 -30.84 31.21 11.89
C GLN A 91 -29.99 30.38 12.86
N ASP A 92 -30.21 30.49 14.16
CA ASP A 92 -29.53 29.70 15.17
C ASP A 92 -29.80 28.19 15.00
N GLY A 93 -31.05 27.83 14.65
CA GLY A 93 -31.43 26.46 14.32
C GLY A 93 -30.65 25.91 13.12
N LYS A 94 -30.46 26.70 12.05
CA LYS A 94 -29.70 26.31 10.86
C LYS A 94 -28.21 26.14 11.19
N ILE A 95 -27.64 27.05 11.98
CA ILE A 95 -26.25 26.95 12.46
C ILE A 95 -26.08 25.66 13.27
N LYS A 96 -26.98 25.40 14.22
CA LYS A 96 -26.96 24.18 15.01
C LYS A 96 -27.03 22.92 14.18
N THR A 97 -27.90 22.86 13.19
CA THR A 97 -28.00 21.73 12.26
C THR A 97 -26.70 21.52 11.50
N SER A 98 -26.06 22.60 11.05
CA SER A 98 -24.75 22.49 10.35
C SER A 98 -23.64 21.99 11.29
N MET A 99 -23.64 22.42 12.56
CA MET A 99 -22.69 21.92 13.57
C MET A 99 -22.90 20.42 13.85
N GLU A 100 -24.16 19.99 14.03
CA GLU A 100 -24.48 18.57 14.22
C GLU A 100 -24.08 17.71 13.02
N ALA A 101 -24.22 18.24 11.78
CA ALA A 101 -23.76 17.57 10.58
C ALA A 101 -22.22 17.41 10.55
N VAL A 102 -21.48 18.45 10.97
CA VAL A 102 -20.02 18.39 11.09
C VAL A 102 -19.60 17.38 12.14
N ASP A 103 -20.24 17.34 13.32
CA ASP A 103 -19.92 16.37 14.36
C ASP A 103 -20.14 14.92 13.89
N LYS A 104 -21.23 14.67 13.17
CA LYS A 104 -21.49 13.36 12.55
C LYS A 104 -20.43 13.02 11.48
N ALA A 105 -20.06 13.99 10.66
CA ALA A 105 -19.02 13.80 9.66
C ALA A 105 -17.65 13.46 10.29
N ILE A 106 -17.29 14.11 11.39
CA ILE A 106 -16.08 13.80 12.16
C ILE A 106 -16.12 12.36 12.68
N ALA A 107 -17.27 11.92 13.24
CA ALA A 107 -17.43 10.54 13.68
C ALA A 107 -17.28 9.53 12.52
N THR A 108 -17.88 9.83 11.37
CA THR A 108 -17.75 9.03 10.14
C THR A 108 -16.31 8.96 9.65
N LEU A 109 -15.60 10.09 9.60
CA LEU A 109 -14.19 10.15 9.22
C LEU A 109 -13.30 9.32 10.16
N ARG A 110 -13.57 9.32 11.46
CA ARG A 110 -12.85 8.48 12.43
C ARG A 110 -13.08 7.00 12.16
N THR A 111 -14.29 6.60 11.81
CA THR A 111 -14.60 5.21 11.43
C THR A 111 -13.85 4.80 10.17
N TRP A 112 -13.87 5.62 9.12
CA TRP A 112 -13.11 5.35 7.89
C TRP A 112 -11.60 5.31 8.11
N SER A 113 -11.08 6.23 8.94
CA SER A 113 -9.66 6.23 9.32
C SER A 113 -9.26 4.95 10.03
N SER A 114 -10.10 4.45 10.94
CA SER A 114 -9.87 3.18 11.64
C SER A 114 -9.92 1.99 10.69
N GLU A 115 -10.86 1.97 9.74
CA GLU A 115 -10.99 0.91 8.74
C GLU A 115 -9.79 0.88 7.79
N PHE A 116 -9.37 2.04 7.26
CA PHE A 116 -8.18 2.14 6.43
C PHE A 116 -6.90 1.79 7.19
N GLY A 117 -6.78 2.21 8.46
CA GLY A 117 -5.67 1.84 9.33
C GLY A 117 -5.58 0.34 9.56
N ASN A 118 -6.72 -0.34 9.76
CA ASN A 118 -6.78 -1.79 9.88
C ASN A 118 -6.38 -2.49 8.57
N ASN A 119 -6.90 -2.04 7.43
CA ASN A 119 -6.53 -2.56 6.12
C ASN A 119 -5.04 -2.37 5.83
N TYR A 120 -4.48 -1.20 6.16
CA TYR A 120 -3.04 -0.94 6.04
C TYR A 120 -2.20 -1.91 6.87
N SER A 121 -2.61 -2.16 8.13
CA SER A 121 -1.94 -3.11 9.03
C SER A 121 -1.93 -4.54 8.47
N ILE A 122 -3.06 -4.95 7.86
CA ILE A 122 -3.17 -6.26 7.19
C ILE A 122 -2.21 -6.34 6.00
N VAL A 123 -2.16 -5.30 5.16
CA VAL A 123 -1.25 -5.27 4.00
C VAL A 123 0.20 -5.33 4.45
N GLN A 124 0.58 -4.53 5.44
CA GLN A 124 1.94 -4.52 6.00
C GLN A 124 2.34 -5.89 6.56
N SER A 125 1.47 -6.53 7.35
CA SER A 125 1.75 -7.88 7.88
C SER A 125 1.89 -8.92 6.76
N ARG A 126 1.13 -8.78 5.67
CA ARG A 126 1.25 -9.66 4.51
C ARG A 126 2.51 -9.40 3.71
N GLU A 127 2.94 -8.16 3.59
CA GLU A 127 4.22 -7.79 2.96
C GLU A 127 5.39 -8.42 3.72
N GLU A 128 5.47 -8.22 5.03
CA GLU A 128 6.49 -8.81 5.89
C GLU A 128 6.51 -10.35 5.81
N PHE A 129 5.35 -10.99 5.81
CA PHE A 129 5.24 -12.44 5.63
C PHE A 129 5.77 -12.88 4.26
N THR A 130 5.44 -12.15 3.20
CA THR A 130 5.87 -12.47 1.84
C THR A 130 7.38 -12.30 1.68
N GLU A 131 7.96 -11.25 2.23
CA GLU A 131 9.42 -11.04 2.25
C GLU A 131 10.15 -12.17 2.99
N ASN A 132 9.65 -12.55 4.18
CA ASN A 132 10.21 -13.68 4.91
C ASN A 132 10.10 -14.99 4.14
N LEU A 133 8.97 -15.23 3.47
CA LEU A 133 8.79 -16.42 2.63
C LEU A 133 9.75 -16.43 1.44
N ILE A 134 9.95 -15.29 0.77
CA ILE A 134 10.92 -15.15 -0.32
C ILE A 134 12.33 -15.48 0.18
N ASN A 135 12.73 -14.96 1.32
CA ASN A 135 14.04 -15.22 1.92
C ASN A 135 14.25 -16.71 2.22
N VAL A 136 13.26 -17.37 2.85
CA VAL A 136 13.30 -18.82 3.14
C VAL A 136 13.35 -19.65 1.85
N LEU A 137 12.56 -19.30 0.85
CA LEU A 137 12.55 -20.01 -0.43
C LEU A 137 13.87 -19.82 -1.19
N THR A 138 14.46 -18.62 -1.13
CA THR A 138 15.76 -18.33 -1.75
C THR A 138 16.86 -19.14 -1.05
N GLU A 139 16.91 -19.12 0.29
CA GLU A 139 17.86 -19.94 1.06
C GLU A 139 17.69 -21.44 0.77
N GLY A 140 16.43 -21.90 0.67
CA GLY A 140 16.13 -23.28 0.32
C GLY A 140 16.60 -23.65 -1.11
N ALA A 141 16.38 -22.76 -2.08
CA ALA A 141 16.87 -22.94 -3.45
C ALA A 141 18.39 -22.95 -3.50
N ASP A 142 19.06 -22.05 -2.79
CA ASP A 142 20.51 -22.00 -2.69
C ASP A 142 21.08 -23.30 -2.10
N LYS A 143 20.48 -23.80 -1.01
CA LYS A 143 20.89 -25.07 -0.40
C LYS A 143 20.69 -26.29 -1.31
N LEU A 144 19.72 -26.24 -2.22
CA LEU A 144 19.47 -27.32 -3.18
C LEU A 144 20.33 -27.23 -4.44
N THR A 145 20.75 -26.04 -4.83
CA THR A 145 21.44 -25.80 -6.10
C THR A 145 22.94 -25.53 -5.94
N LEU A 146 23.35 -24.95 -4.82
CA LEU A 146 24.77 -24.72 -4.54
C LEU A 146 25.44 -26.02 -4.11
N ALA A 147 26.52 -26.37 -4.81
CA ALA A 147 27.37 -27.49 -4.43
C ALA A 147 28.02 -27.22 -3.07
N ASP A 148 28.20 -28.28 -2.26
CA ASP A 148 29.04 -28.18 -1.07
C ASP A 148 30.48 -27.86 -1.50
N MET A 149 30.92 -26.64 -1.20
CA MET A 149 32.25 -26.15 -1.57
C MET A 149 33.38 -27.00 -1.00
N ASN A 150 33.17 -27.67 0.14
CA ASN A 150 34.15 -28.57 0.73
C ASN A 150 34.24 -29.87 -0.07
N GLU A 151 33.09 -30.44 -0.46
CA GLU A 151 33.04 -31.65 -1.29
C GLU A 151 33.61 -31.37 -2.69
N GLU A 152 33.24 -30.25 -3.30
CA GLU A 152 33.73 -29.87 -4.63
C GLU A 152 35.23 -29.56 -4.62
N SER A 153 35.75 -28.92 -3.57
CA SER A 153 37.16 -28.67 -3.38
C SER A 153 37.94 -29.99 -3.22
N ALA A 154 37.41 -30.95 -2.45
CA ALA A 154 38.00 -32.27 -2.29
C ALA A 154 37.99 -33.06 -3.61
N ASN A 155 36.90 -33.01 -4.39
CA ASN A 155 36.77 -33.61 -5.69
C ASN A 155 37.76 -33.00 -6.69
N MET A 156 37.92 -31.67 -6.67
CA MET A 156 38.87 -30.97 -7.55
C MET A 156 40.34 -31.37 -7.23
N LEU A 157 40.68 -31.45 -5.95
CA LEU A 157 41.99 -31.89 -5.51
C LEU A 157 42.27 -33.35 -5.90
N ALA A 158 41.28 -34.24 -5.74
CA ALA A 158 41.36 -35.62 -6.20
C ALA A 158 41.54 -35.74 -7.68
N LEU A 159 40.83 -34.91 -8.49
CA LEU A 159 40.93 -34.86 -9.91
C LEU A 159 42.32 -34.39 -10.40
N GLN A 160 42.86 -33.33 -9.79
CA GLN A 160 44.20 -32.84 -10.07
C GLN A 160 45.28 -33.89 -9.74
N THR A 161 45.12 -34.58 -8.61
CA THR A 161 46.03 -35.66 -8.21
C THR A 161 46.00 -36.82 -9.20
N ARG A 162 44.81 -37.26 -9.63
CA ARG A 162 44.63 -38.29 -10.69
C ARG A 162 45.23 -37.85 -12.03
N GLN A 163 45.07 -36.63 -12.42
CA GLN A 163 45.64 -36.07 -13.65
C GLN A 163 47.16 -36.10 -13.59
N GLN A 164 47.76 -35.68 -12.45
CA GLN A 164 49.20 -35.71 -12.29
C GLN A 164 49.79 -37.14 -12.28
N LEU A 165 49.06 -38.07 -11.62
CA LEU A 165 49.44 -39.50 -11.63
C LEU A 165 49.32 -40.08 -13.06
N ALA A 166 48.30 -39.74 -13.83
CA ALA A 166 48.14 -40.18 -15.21
C ALA A 166 49.25 -39.67 -16.11
N ILE A 167 49.66 -38.41 -16.00
CA ILE A 167 50.77 -37.82 -16.75
C ILE A 167 52.09 -38.53 -16.39
N ASN A 168 52.35 -38.75 -15.10
CA ASN A 168 53.56 -39.45 -14.65
C ASN A 168 53.59 -40.91 -15.14
N SER A 169 52.45 -41.62 -15.06
CA SER A 169 52.33 -42.99 -15.53
C SER A 169 52.52 -43.08 -17.06
N LEU A 170 51.97 -42.14 -17.82
CA LEU A 170 52.15 -42.09 -19.27
C LEU A 170 53.60 -41.79 -19.66
N SER A 171 54.27 -40.89 -18.91
CA SER A 171 55.70 -40.60 -19.11
C SER A 171 56.58 -41.84 -18.84
N LEU A 172 56.32 -42.57 -17.76
CA LEU A 172 57.00 -43.81 -17.43
C LEU A 172 56.78 -44.89 -18.47
N ALA A 173 55.55 -45.07 -18.96
CA ALA A 173 55.19 -45.99 -19.98
C ALA A 173 55.91 -45.65 -21.35
N SER A 174 55.99 -44.37 -21.70
CA SER A 174 56.70 -43.87 -22.83
C SER A 174 58.21 -44.12 -22.75
N GLN A 175 58.79 -43.87 -21.57
CA GLN A 175 60.21 -44.17 -21.34
C GLN A 175 60.52 -45.69 -21.43
N ALA A 176 59.66 -46.54 -20.87
CA ALA A 176 59.79 -47.98 -20.96
C ALA A 176 59.73 -48.46 -22.41
N ALA A 177 58.76 -47.93 -23.20
CA ALA A 177 58.64 -48.26 -24.61
C ALA A 177 59.89 -47.84 -25.42
N GLN A 178 60.46 -46.64 -25.13
CA GLN A 178 61.66 -46.15 -25.75
C GLN A 178 62.89 -47.01 -25.34
N SER A 179 62.94 -47.51 -24.10
CA SER A 179 64.00 -48.38 -23.62
C SER A 179 63.98 -49.73 -24.38
N VAL A 180 62.83 -50.31 -24.66
CA VAL A 180 62.67 -51.54 -25.41
C VAL A 180 63.07 -51.31 -26.87
N LEU A 181 62.67 -50.17 -27.45
CA LEU A 181 63.11 -49.84 -28.86
C LEU A 181 64.61 -49.63 -29.03
N LYS A 182 65.35 -49.28 -27.96
CA LYS A 182 66.78 -49.13 -27.99
C LYS A 182 67.52 -50.45 -27.81
N LEU A 183 66.85 -51.53 -27.41
CA LEU A 183 67.42 -52.84 -27.19
C LEU A 183 67.37 -53.70 -28.50
N PHE A 184 66.57 -53.26 -29.46
CA PHE A 184 66.54 -53.86 -30.81
C PHE A 184 67.17 -52.92 -31.85
#